data_03eaec5c9de3093a026afbc4998c28df
#
_entry.id   03eaec5c9de3093a026afbc4998c28df
#
_cell.length_a   1.000
_cell.length_b   1.000
_cell.length_c   1.000
_cell.angle_alpha   90.00
_cell.angle_beta   90.00
_cell.angle_gamma   90.00
#
_symmetry.space_group_name_H-M   'P 1'
#
loop_
_entity.id
_entity.type
_entity.pdbx_description
1 polymer ?
#
loop_
_entity_poly.entity_id
_entity_poly.type
_entity_poly.pdbx_seq_one_letter_code
_entity_poly.pdbx_strand_id
1 'polypeptide(L)'
;NYQEYKASRKDWEDSYAKGLDLLGFKYETPSQPFQGASGATHPVLSEAVTQFQSLAYKELLPADGPVRTRVIGVQTPQKNDQANRVKEFMNYQLMDVMKEYEPEFDQMLFYLPLSGSAFKKVYYDDLLGRTVSKFVPADDLIVPYNATSLEDAEAVIHRIKISENDLRKQQVAGFYRD
;
A
#
# COMPACT_ATOMS: atom_id res chain seq x y z
N ASN A 1 -24.54 -5.50 0.96
CA ASN A 1 -23.50 -4.77 0.18
C ASN A 1 -22.08 -5.38 0.34
N TYR A 2 -21.55 -5.66 1.58
CA TYR A 2 -20.19 -6.24 1.72
C TYR A 2 -20.02 -7.55 0.93
N GLN A 3 -20.94 -8.50 1.09
CA GLN A 3 -20.88 -9.80 0.41
C GLN A 3 -21.00 -9.65 -1.11
N GLU A 4 -21.82 -8.74 -1.55
CA GLU A 4 -22.03 -8.41 -2.95
C GLU A 4 -20.76 -7.82 -3.59
N TYR A 5 -20.16 -6.81 -2.96
CA TYR A 5 -18.93 -6.19 -3.46
C TYR A 5 -17.76 -7.17 -3.43
N LYS A 6 -17.68 -8.02 -2.41
CA LYS A 6 -16.67 -9.07 -2.37
C LYS A 6 -16.88 -10.11 -3.48
N ALA A 7 -18.12 -10.52 -3.74
CA ALA A 7 -18.45 -11.47 -4.80
C ALA A 7 -18.13 -10.90 -6.19
N SER A 8 -18.37 -9.60 -6.42
CA SER A 8 -18.14 -8.95 -7.73
C SER A 8 -16.67 -8.95 -8.15
N ARG A 9 -15.73 -9.03 -7.22
CA ARG A 9 -14.27 -9.00 -7.52
C ARG A 9 -13.59 -10.38 -7.40
N LYS A 10 -14.37 -11.46 -7.36
CA LYS A 10 -13.84 -12.81 -7.15
C LYS A 10 -12.77 -13.21 -8.16
N ASP A 11 -12.97 -12.90 -9.44
CA ASP A 11 -12.00 -13.23 -10.50
C ASP A 11 -10.64 -12.54 -10.27
N TRP A 12 -10.68 -11.31 -9.77
CA TRP A 12 -9.46 -10.60 -9.38
C TRP A 12 -8.82 -11.24 -8.14
N GLU A 13 -9.60 -11.60 -7.10
CA GLU A 13 -9.09 -12.27 -5.89
C GLU A 13 -8.43 -13.62 -6.24
N ASP A 14 -9.02 -14.41 -7.12
CA ASP A 14 -8.48 -15.69 -7.58
C ASP A 14 -7.15 -15.50 -8.34
N SER A 15 -7.09 -14.50 -9.21
CA SER A 15 -5.86 -14.15 -9.96
C SER A 15 -4.75 -13.65 -9.04
N TYR A 16 -5.10 -12.82 -8.06
CA TYR A 16 -4.17 -12.31 -7.05
C TYR A 16 -3.62 -13.41 -6.16
N ALA A 17 -4.49 -14.34 -5.69
CA ALA A 17 -4.09 -15.49 -4.89
C ALA A 17 -3.10 -16.39 -5.67
N LYS A 18 -3.38 -16.65 -6.95
CA LYS A 18 -2.46 -17.39 -7.83
C LYS A 18 -1.11 -16.68 -7.99
N GLY A 19 -1.12 -15.35 -8.12
CA GLY A 19 0.10 -14.53 -8.16
C GLY A 19 0.94 -14.67 -6.88
N LEU A 20 0.30 -14.65 -5.71
CA LEU A 20 0.97 -14.85 -4.42
C LEU A 20 1.57 -16.26 -4.26
N ASP A 21 0.87 -17.30 -4.74
CA ASP A 21 1.38 -18.66 -4.73
C ASP A 21 2.63 -18.81 -5.61
N LEU A 22 2.62 -18.22 -6.82
CA LEU A 22 3.77 -18.17 -7.70
C LEU A 22 4.94 -17.39 -7.11
N LEU A 23 4.66 -16.28 -6.43
CA LEU A 23 5.67 -15.49 -5.72
C LEU A 23 6.31 -16.26 -4.56
N GLY A 24 5.50 -17.07 -3.85
CA GLY A 24 5.93 -17.96 -2.78
C GLY A 24 6.58 -19.26 -3.25
N PHE A 25 6.90 -19.39 -4.54
CA PHE A 25 7.46 -20.60 -5.16
C PHE A 25 6.59 -21.85 -4.99
N LYS A 26 5.29 -21.67 -4.83
CA LYS A 26 4.32 -22.77 -4.83
C LYS A 26 3.91 -23.06 -6.26
N TYR A 27 4.71 -23.83 -6.95
CA TYR A 27 4.40 -24.28 -8.30
C TYR A 27 3.64 -25.61 -8.25
N GLU A 28 2.69 -25.77 -9.14
CA GLU A 28 2.18 -27.10 -9.47
C GLU A 28 3.34 -27.94 -10.01
N THR A 29 3.34 -29.26 -9.68
CA THR A 29 4.41 -30.15 -10.11
C THR A 29 4.63 -30.00 -11.61
N PRO A 30 5.82 -29.58 -12.06
CA PRO A 30 6.03 -29.33 -13.48
C PRO A 30 5.77 -30.63 -14.25
N SER A 31 4.88 -30.54 -15.24
CA SER A 31 4.67 -31.66 -16.13
C SER A 31 5.98 -31.90 -16.89
N GLN A 32 6.53 -33.11 -16.81
CA GLN A 32 7.65 -33.48 -17.66
C GLN A 32 7.11 -33.77 -19.06
N PRO A 33 7.27 -32.86 -20.04
CA PRO A 33 6.73 -33.06 -21.39
C PRO A 33 7.39 -34.22 -22.13
N PHE A 34 8.57 -34.65 -21.70
CA PHE A 34 9.30 -35.82 -22.19
C PHE A 34 10.26 -36.32 -21.11
N GLN A 35 10.71 -37.57 -21.25
CA GLN A 35 11.65 -38.21 -20.32
C GLN A 35 13.01 -37.48 -20.35
N GLY A 36 13.47 -36.98 -19.20
CA GLY A 36 14.69 -36.19 -19.08
C GLY A 36 14.49 -34.67 -19.20
N ALA A 37 13.26 -34.20 -19.33
CA ALA A 37 12.97 -32.77 -19.28
C ALA A 37 13.34 -32.18 -17.90
N SER A 38 13.93 -30.98 -17.91
CA SER A 38 14.24 -30.24 -16.69
C SER A 38 12.95 -29.78 -16.01
N GLY A 39 12.81 -30.07 -14.70
CA GLY A 39 11.76 -29.52 -13.85
C GLY A 39 12.08 -28.13 -13.26
N ALA A 40 13.12 -27.45 -13.78
CA ALA A 40 13.50 -26.13 -13.29
C ALA A 40 12.45 -25.08 -13.66
N THR A 41 12.00 -24.33 -12.66
CA THR A 41 11.07 -23.22 -12.85
C THR A 41 11.80 -21.90 -12.67
N HIS A 42 11.61 -20.98 -13.60
CA HIS A 42 12.23 -19.65 -13.54
C HIS A 42 11.34 -18.69 -12.74
N PRO A 43 11.87 -18.00 -11.72
CA PRO A 43 11.09 -17.11 -10.84
C PRO A 43 10.83 -15.74 -11.47
N VAL A 44 10.32 -15.70 -12.71
CA VAL A 44 10.14 -14.45 -13.49
C VAL A 44 9.28 -13.43 -12.77
N LEU A 45 8.21 -13.87 -12.10
CA LEU A 45 7.31 -12.97 -11.37
C LEU A 45 8.03 -12.31 -10.18
N SER A 46 8.79 -13.10 -9.42
CA SER A 46 9.54 -12.59 -8.27
C SER A 46 10.62 -11.58 -8.71
N GLU A 47 11.33 -11.88 -9.79
CA GLU A 47 12.32 -10.96 -10.36
C GLU A 47 11.66 -9.65 -10.84
N ALA A 48 10.55 -9.72 -11.56
CA ALA A 48 9.84 -8.55 -12.07
C ALA A 48 9.32 -7.65 -10.93
N VAL A 49 8.72 -8.24 -9.90
CA VAL A 49 8.21 -7.51 -8.73
C VAL A 49 9.35 -6.82 -7.97
N THR A 50 10.45 -7.53 -7.70
CA THR A 50 11.60 -6.99 -6.98
C THR A 50 12.30 -5.89 -7.79
N GLN A 51 12.42 -6.06 -9.10
CA GLN A 51 12.99 -5.05 -9.98
C GLN A 51 12.13 -3.78 -10.01
N PHE A 52 10.82 -3.93 -10.15
CA PHE A 52 9.90 -2.79 -10.07
C PHE A 52 10.03 -2.05 -8.73
N GLN A 53 9.96 -2.78 -7.61
CA GLN A 53 10.09 -2.21 -6.27
C GLN A 53 11.39 -1.41 -6.12
N SER A 54 12.52 -2.00 -6.47
CA SER A 54 13.83 -1.37 -6.29
C SER A 54 14.03 -0.11 -7.15
N LEU A 55 13.50 -0.10 -8.37
CA LEU A 55 13.57 1.07 -9.25
C LEU A 55 12.62 2.17 -8.77
N ALA A 56 11.37 1.82 -8.47
CA ALA A 56 10.38 2.76 -8.00
C ALA A 56 10.76 3.39 -6.65
N TYR A 57 11.33 2.60 -5.75
CA TYR A 57 11.77 3.08 -4.43
C TYR A 57 12.79 4.21 -4.55
N LYS A 58 13.82 4.05 -5.37
CA LYS A 58 14.86 5.08 -5.58
C LYS A 58 14.33 6.38 -6.16
N GLU A 59 13.37 6.27 -7.08
CA GLU A 59 12.76 7.45 -7.73
C GLU A 59 11.77 8.19 -6.83
N LEU A 60 10.99 7.46 -6.03
CA LEU A 60 9.92 8.02 -5.22
C LEU A 60 10.38 8.43 -3.82
N LEU A 61 11.43 7.82 -3.28
CA LEU A 61 12.03 8.13 -1.99
C LEU A 61 13.52 8.50 -2.15
N PRO A 62 13.84 9.67 -2.75
CA PRO A 62 15.21 10.13 -2.82
C PRO A 62 15.74 10.48 -1.42
N ALA A 63 17.07 10.45 -1.26
CA ALA A 63 17.73 10.71 0.03
C ALA A 63 17.40 12.10 0.63
N ASP A 64 17.09 13.08 -0.21
CA ASP A 64 16.68 14.43 0.21
C ASP A 64 15.22 14.50 0.73
N GLY A 65 14.51 13.39 0.71
CA GLY A 65 13.08 13.29 0.99
C GLY A 65 12.18 13.50 -0.25
N PRO A 66 10.96 12.95 -0.22
CA PRO A 66 10.06 12.93 -1.37
C PRO A 66 9.37 14.28 -1.65
N VAL A 67 9.35 15.19 -0.67
CA VAL A 67 8.59 16.44 -0.80
C VAL A 67 9.42 17.51 -1.50
N ARG A 68 8.81 18.08 -2.54
CA ARG A 68 9.32 19.28 -3.24
C ARG A 68 8.25 20.37 -3.20
N THR A 69 8.67 21.59 -2.99
CA THR A 69 7.77 22.76 -2.95
C THR A 69 7.94 23.62 -4.18
N ARG A 70 6.85 24.22 -4.63
CA ARG A 70 6.83 25.18 -5.72
C ARG A 70 6.01 26.41 -5.32
N VAL A 71 6.59 27.59 -5.48
CA VAL A 71 5.86 28.84 -5.30
C VAL A 71 5.00 29.11 -6.53
N ILE A 72 3.69 29.29 -6.33
CA ILE A 72 2.73 29.65 -7.39
C ILE A 72 2.52 31.18 -7.35
N GLY A 73 2.56 31.82 -8.51
CA GLY A 73 2.40 33.26 -8.67
C GLY A 73 3.74 34.02 -8.57
N VAL A 74 3.69 35.25 -8.05
CA VAL A 74 4.87 36.13 -7.98
C VAL A 74 5.89 35.54 -6.98
N GLN A 75 7.09 35.27 -7.48
CA GLN A 75 8.20 34.78 -6.67
C GLN A 75 8.89 35.94 -5.98
N THR A 76 9.02 35.88 -4.68
CA THR A 76 9.82 36.79 -3.87
C THR A 76 10.82 36.00 -3.02
N PRO A 77 11.95 36.57 -2.60
CA PRO A 77 12.90 35.90 -1.73
C PRO A 77 12.23 35.33 -0.46
N GLN A 78 11.35 36.09 0.15
CA GLN A 78 10.61 35.69 1.35
C GLN A 78 9.72 34.46 1.11
N LYS A 79 9.01 34.39 -0.03
CA LYS A 79 8.19 33.24 -0.39
C LYS A 79 9.02 32.01 -0.70
N ASN A 80 10.19 32.17 -1.30
CA ASN A 80 11.11 31.07 -1.54
C ASN A 80 11.66 30.51 -0.24
N ASP A 81 12.00 31.37 0.74
CA ASP A 81 12.44 30.93 2.06
C ASP A 81 11.33 30.20 2.83
N GLN A 82 10.10 30.67 2.72
CA GLN A 82 8.93 29.97 3.28
C GLN A 82 8.74 28.59 2.63
N ALA A 83 8.83 28.51 1.31
CA ALA A 83 8.70 27.26 0.57
C ALA A 83 9.78 26.26 0.99
N ASN A 84 11.02 26.70 1.15
CA ASN A 84 12.12 25.85 1.62
C ASN A 84 11.87 25.33 3.05
N ARG A 85 11.43 26.17 3.98
CA ARG A 85 11.08 25.75 5.35
C ARG A 85 9.95 24.73 5.36
N VAL A 86 8.92 24.93 4.51
CA VAL A 86 7.82 23.95 4.37
C VAL A 86 8.34 22.62 3.82
N LYS A 87 9.20 22.65 2.81
CA LYS A 87 9.84 21.45 2.25
C LYS A 87 10.61 20.68 3.34
N GLU A 88 11.49 21.36 4.05
CA GLU A 88 12.31 20.76 5.11
C GLU A 88 11.45 20.17 6.22
N PHE A 89 10.45 20.92 6.68
CA PHE A 89 9.54 20.45 7.72
C PHE A 89 8.72 19.22 7.29
N MET A 90 8.19 19.22 6.06
CA MET A 90 7.42 18.07 5.58
C MET A 90 8.30 16.84 5.37
N ASN A 91 9.51 17.00 4.84
CA ASN A 91 10.46 15.89 4.74
C ASN A 91 10.84 15.34 6.11
N TYR A 92 11.11 16.21 7.09
CA TYR A 92 11.34 15.80 8.48
C TYR A 92 10.14 15.02 9.05
N GLN A 93 8.90 15.49 8.81
CA GLN A 93 7.71 14.75 9.26
C GLN A 93 7.61 13.36 8.63
N LEU A 94 7.87 13.23 7.34
CA LEU A 94 7.74 11.95 6.62
C LEU A 94 8.88 10.98 6.92
N MET A 95 10.11 11.45 6.99
CA MET A 95 11.30 10.58 7.07
C MET A 95 11.75 10.31 8.50
N ASP A 96 11.56 11.27 9.43
CA ASP A 96 12.05 11.16 10.80
C ASP A 96 10.96 10.90 11.82
N VAL A 97 9.82 11.61 11.71
CA VAL A 97 8.70 11.50 12.68
C VAL A 97 7.82 10.29 12.40
N MET A 98 7.46 10.07 11.13
CA MET A 98 6.65 8.93 10.71
C MET A 98 7.54 7.72 10.38
N LYS A 99 8.08 7.07 11.39
CA LYS A 99 8.97 5.90 11.23
C LYS A 99 8.39 4.75 10.41
N GLU A 100 7.07 4.69 10.34
CA GLU A 100 6.35 3.71 9.54
C GLU A 100 6.27 4.09 8.05
N TYR A 101 6.53 5.36 7.68
CA TYR A 101 6.29 5.84 6.31
C TYR A 101 7.09 5.08 5.27
N GLU A 102 8.38 4.93 5.49
CA GLU A 102 9.31 4.27 4.57
C GLU A 102 9.03 2.76 4.43
N PRO A 103 8.96 1.96 5.52
CA PRO A 103 8.69 0.53 5.39
C PRO A 103 7.28 0.22 4.84
N GLU A 104 6.28 1.01 5.20
CA GLU A 104 4.92 0.87 4.65
C GLU A 104 4.85 1.26 3.17
N PHE A 105 5.68 2.19 2.74
CA PHE A 105 5.79 2.59 1.34
C PHE A 105 6.53 1.53 0.51
N ASP A 106 7.61 0.97 1.03
CA ASP A 106 8.35 -0.12 0.41
C ASP A 106 7.46 -1.35 0.22
N GLN A 107 6.70 -1.71 1.25
CA GLN A 107 5.71 -2.78 1.17
C GLN A 107 4.63 -2.49 0.12
N MET A 108 4.15 -1.26 0.03
CA MET A 108 3.19 -0.85 -0.99
C MET A 108 3.74 -1.05 -2.40
N LEU A 109 4.99 -0.68 -2.64
CA LEU A 109 5.66 -0.85 -3.94
C LEU A 109 5.86 -2.32 -4.32
N PHE A 110 6.04 -3.20 -3.34
CA PHE A 110 6.13 -4.63 -3.58
C PHE A 110 4.79 -5.24 -4.00
N TYR A 111 3.70 -4.86 -3.34
CA TYR A 111 2.37 -5.41 -3.64
C TYR A 111 1.69 -4.78 -4.86
N LEU A 112 2.04 -3.54 -5.21
CA LEU A 112 1.43 -2.81 -6.31
C LEU A 112 1.45 -3.55 -7.66
N PRO A 113 2.58 -4.10 -8.15
CA PRO A 113 2.61 -4.82 -9.42
C PRO A 113 1.84 -6.14 -9.40
N LEU A 114 1.64 -6.75 -8.24
CA LEU A 114 0.88 -8.00 -8.09
C LEU A 114 -0.63 -7.76 -8.09
N SER A 115 -1.08 -6.76 -7.34
CA SER A 115 -2.51 -6.48 -7.15
C SER A 115 -3.08 -5.53 -8.20
N GLY A 116 -2.22 -4.79 -8.92
CA GLY A 116 -2.61 -3.72 -9.84
C GLY A 116 -3.07 -2.43 -9.15
N SER A 117 -3.31 -2.48 -7.85
CA SER A 117 -3.74 -1.34 -7.03
C SER A 117 -3.18 -1.42 -5.63
N ALA A 118 -2.84 -0.28 -5.05
CA ALA A 118 -2.38 -0.19 -3.68
C ALA A 118 -2.90 1.12 -3.06
N PHE A 119 -3.18 1.09 -1.78
CA PHE A 119 -3.81 2.20 -1.10
C PHE A 119 -2.97 2.65 0.10
N LYS A 120 -3.01 3.94 0.40
CA LYS A 120 -2.47 4.50 1.62
C LYS A 120 -3.56 5.17 2.44
N LYS A 121 -3.59 4.87 3.74
CA LYS A 121 -4.46 5.53 4.70
C LYS A 121 -3.63 6.49 5.53
N VAL A 122 -3.93 7.78 5.43
CA VAL A 122 -3.30 8.83 6.23
C VAL A 122 -4.33 9.37 7.21
N TYR A 123 -3.99 9.38 8.50
CA TYR A 123 -4.86 9.87 9.56
C TYR A 123 -4.04 10.37 10.74
N TYR A 124 -4.68 11.15 11.59
CA TYR A 124 -4.09 11.54 12.87
C TYR A 124 -4.40 10.48 13.93
N ASP A 125 -3.39 10.00 14.62
CA ASP A 125 -3.53 9.03 15.69
C ASP A 125 -3.41 9.75 17.03
N ASP A 126 -4.53 9.82 17.76
CA ASP A 126 -4.60 10.53 19.04
C ASP A 126 -3.73 9.89 20.12
N LEU A 127 -3.51 8.57 20.06
CA LEU A 127 -2.67 7.86 21.03
C LEU A 127 -1.18 8.15 20.80
N LEU A 128 -0.78 8.29 19.54
CA LEU A 128 0.59 8.63 19.17
C LEU A 128 0.82 10.15 19.11
N GLY A 129 -0.26 10.95 19.11
CA GLY A 129 -0.20 12.41 19.01
C GLY A 129 0.43 12.93 17.71
N ARG A 130 0.34 12.16 16.63
CA ARG A 130 0.93 12.48 15.33
C ARG A 130 0.17 11.90 14.16
N THR A 131 0.45 12.42 12.97
CA THR A 131 -0.04 11.83 11.73
C THR A 131 0.66 10.50 11.46
N VAL A 132 -0.11 9.54 10.95
CA VAL A 132 0.32 8.18 10.62
C VAL A 132 -0.07 7.88 9.17
N SER A 133 0.82 7.19 8.45
CA SER A 133 0.59 6.76 7.08
C SER A 133 0.77 5.25 6.98
N LYS A 134 -0.31 4.52 6.73
CA LYS A 134 -0.29 3.05 6.64
C LYS A 134 -0.64 2.57 5.23
N PHE A 135 0.02 1.52 4.82
CA PHE A 135 -0.33 0.78 3.63
C PHE A 135 -1.60 -0.04 3.87
N VAL A 136 -2.50 -0.04 2.90
CA VAL A 136 -3.70 -0.87 2.89
C VAL A 136 -3.65 -1.73 1.63
N PRO A 137 -3.52 -3.05 1.78
CA PRO A 137 -3.55 -3.97 0.65
C PRO A 137 -4.90 -3.90 -0.09
N ALA A 138 -4.86 -4.16 -1.40
CA ALA A 138 -6.08 -4.13 -2.22
C ALA A 138 -7.12 -5.17 -1.79
N ASP A 139 -6.70 -6.28 -1.17
CA ASP A 139 -7.62 -7.30 -0.64
C ASP A 139 -8.34 -6.87 0.64
N ASP A 140 -7.80 -5.89 1.38
CA ASP A 140 -8.42 -5.34 2.59
C ASP A 140 -9.27 -4.08 2.32
N LEU A 141 -9.18 -3.49 1.12
CA LEU A 141 -10.05 -2.39 0.70
C LEU A 141 -11.08 -2.90 -0.31
N ILE A 142 -12.33 -2.96 0.10
CA ILE A 142 -13.44 -3.51 -0.70
C ILE A 142 -14.29 -2.38 -1.22
N VAL A 143 -14.36 -2.29 -2.55
CA VAL A 143 -15.19 -1.34 -3.29
C VAL A 143 -16.00 -2.11 -4.34
N PRO A 144 -17.10 -1.56 -4.88
CA PRO A 144 -17.77 -2.14 -6.04
C PRO A 144 -16.78 -2.32 -7.20
N TYR A 145 -16.79 -3.47 -7.87
CA TYR A 145 -15.82 -3.78 -8.93
C TYR A 145 -15.88 -2.81 -10.12
N ASN A 146 -17.02 -2.20 -10.34
CA ASN A 146 -17.24 -1.20 -11.39
C ASN A 146 -16.79 0.21 -11.02
N ALA A 147 -16.32 0.45 -9.78
CA ALA A 147 -15.84 1.75 -9.35
C ALA A 147 -14.55 2.13 -10.08
N THR A 148 -14.52 3.33 -10.66
CA THR A 148 -13.35 3.87 -11.37
C THR A 148 -12.43 4.67 -10.46
N SER A 149 -12.97 5.22 -9.37
CA SER A 149 -12.22 5.95 -8.34
C SER A 149 -12.84 5.70 -6.96
N LEU A 150 -12.09 6.04 -5.90
CA LEU A 150 -12.64 5.97 -4.53
C LEU A 150 -13.68 7.06 -4.26
N GLU A 151 -13.64 8.18 -4.99
CA GLU A 151 -14.57 9.30 -4.86
C GLU A 151 -15.94 8.95 -5.47
N ASP A 152 -15.93 8.22 -6.59
CA ASP A 152 -17.15 7.81 -7.29
C ASP A 152 -17.72 6.47 -6.78
N ALA A 153 -17.00 5.82 -5.87
CA ALA A 153 -17.44 4.55 -5.32
C ALA A 153 -18.66 4.73 -4.42
N GLU A 154 -19.71 3.94 -4.65
CA GLU A 154 -20.94 3.92 -3.83
C GLU A 154 -20.65 3.65 -2.35
N ALA A 155 -19.67 2.79 -2.08
CA ALA A 155 -19.16 2.54 -0.74
C ALA A 155 -17.69 2.08 -0.77
N VAL A 156 -16.94 2.46 0.25
CA VAL A 156 -15.56 2.02 0.48
C VAL A 156 -15.51 1.34 1.85
N ILE A 157 -15.15 0.07 1.86
CA ILE A 157 -15.09 -0.75 3.07
C ILE A 157 -13.64 -1.15 3.32
N HIS A 158 -13.08 -0.71 4.44
CA HIS A 158 -11.77 -1.13 4.89
C HIS A 158 -11.91 -2.25 5.93
N ARG A 159 -11.42 -3.45 5.60
CA ARG A 159 -11.38 -4.60 6.49
C ARG A 159 -10.14 -4.53 7.36
N ILE A 160 -10.31 -4.47 8.66
CA ILE A 160 -9.23 -4.43 9.63
C ILE A 160 -9.28 -5.71 10.47
N LYS A 161 -8.15 -6.41 10.56
CA LYS A 161 -8.00 -7.55 11.48
C LYS A 161 -7.54 -7.00 12.83
N ILE A 162 -8.31 -7.27 13.86
CA ILE A 162 -8.03 -6.83 15.24
C ILE A 162 -8.05 -8.05 16.16
N SER A 163 -7.20 -8.06 17.18
CA SER A 163 -7.24 -9.08 18.22
C SER A 163 -8.45 -8.86 19.14
N GLU A 164 -8.99 -9.92 19.73
CA GLU A 164 -10.11 -9.82 20.68
C GLU A 164 -9.77 -8.92 21.87
N ASN A 165 -8.54 -9.01 22.37
CA ASN A 165 -8.08 -8.16 23.48
C ASN A 165 -8.06 -6.67 23.12
N ASP A 166 -7.60 -6.33 21.90
CA ASP A 166 -7.58 -4.94 21.46
C ASP A 166 -8.98 -4.41 21.14
N LEU A 167 -9.87 -5.28 20.63
CA LEU A 167 -11.28 -4.94 20.46
C LEU A 167 -11.91 -4.59 21.80
N ARG A 168 -11.72 -5.43 22.83
CA ARG A 168 -12.24 -5.18 24.18
C ARG A 168 -11.69 -3.90 24.81
N LYS A 169 -10.38 -3.62 24.63
CA LYS A 169 -9.79 -2.35 25.08
C LYS A 169 -10.47 -1.14 24.43
N GLN A 170 -10.75 -1.22 23.14
CA GLN A 170 -11.40 -0.14 22.41
C GLN A 170 -12.91 -0.03 22.75
N GLN A 171 -13.58 -1.14 23.11
CA GLN A 171 -14.94 -1.12 23.66
C GLN A 171 -14.96 -0.42 25.04
N VAL A 172 -14.06 -0.81 25.95
CA VAL A 172 -13.92 -0.16 27.28
C VAL A 172 -13.59 1.33 27.15
N ALA A 173 -12.79 1.71 26.16
CA ALA A 173 -12.50 3.11 25.85
C ALA A 173 -13.67 3.86 25.17
N GLY A 174 -14.80 3.17 24.86
CA GLY A 174 -15.97 3.78 24.23
C GLY A 174 -15.85 4.05 22.74
N PHE A 175 -14.81 3.50 22.10
CA PHE A 175 -14.59 3.68 20.65
C PHE A 175 -15.49 2.76 19.83
N TYR A 176 -15.67 1.52 20.27
CA TYR A 176 -16.62 0.57 19.70
C TYR A 176 -17.76 0.29 20.68
N ARG A 177 -18.91 -0.08 20.13
CA ARG A 177 -20.04 -0.55 20.93
C ARG A 177 -19.79 -1.99 21.40
N ASP A 178 -20.38 -2.31 22.56
CA ASP A 178 -20.46 -3.68 23.09
C ASP A 178 -21.31 -4.57 22.21
#